data_badb94ab1051b0bd8400bc074ef5a9e4
#
_entry.id   badb94ab1051b0bd8400bc074ef5a9e4
#
_cell.length_a   1.000
_cell.length_b   1.000
_cell.length_c   1.000
_cell.angle_alpha   90.00
_cell.angle_beta   90.00
_cell.angle_gamma   90.00
#
_symmetry.space_group_name_H-M   'P 1'
#
loop_
_entity.id
_entity.type
_entity.pdbx_description
1 polymer ?
#
loop_
_entity_poly.entity_id
_entity_poly.type
_entity_poly.pdbx_seq_one_letter_code
_entity_poly.pdbx_strand_id
1 'polypeptide(L)'
;MRILIAQTSFLGDVVLSTPVCAAVRRLYPDAHIAVLVRRDTAGVLDGHPHIDAVLIDDKRGRDRGLGSWHVVQMLRRQRFDLVLALHKSFRTAWMLAAAGIPRRIGFRRSAGWFLYHRRVQRDPTRHDVERNLQILAGLDIDPDSMCSRPFVACPPEAVARLHTALQARGVAAGAQLIGIAPGSAWATTRWTVEGYAALVDLLRQRHDATPLLLGAPADAEYAAAIAAAASAAVANLVGQTDLAALIAAIDQCAVLVTNDSAPMHIAVARGTPVVAIFGPTTLAQGYGPYTDRAVVVQRSLACRPCGRHGAMVCPIGTHACMRDIRAGEVEAAVATLRSQPSAAASRSTALP
;
A
#
# COMPACT_ATOMS: atom_id res chain seq x y z
N MET A 1 24.84 -10.06 13.05
CA MET A 1 24.80 -9.17 11.86
C MET A 1 23.64 -8.20 11.98
N ARG A 2 23.83 -6.93 11.57
CA ARG A 2 22.79 -5.89 11.58
C ARG A 2 22.51 -5.45 10.16
N ILE A 3 21.26 -5.61 9.71
CA ILE A 3 20.86 -5.37 8.32
C ILE A 3 19.83 -4.23 8.30
N LEU A 4 20.01 -3.27 7.41
CA LEU A 4 19.08 -2.20 7.16
C LEU A 4 18.38 -2.40 5.81
N ILE A 5 17.07 -2.23 5.78
CA ILE A 5 16.29 -2.10 4.54
C ILE A 5 15.82 -0.64 4.46
N ALA A 6 16.14 0.07 3.38
CA ALA A 6 15.82 1.49 3.26
C ALA A 6 14.74 1.71 2.20
N GLN A 7 13.50 2.02 2.65
CA GLN A 7 12.34 2.30 1.78
C GLN A 7 11.61 3.57 2.26
N THR A 8 12.12 4.73 1.92
CA THR A 8 11.59 6.04 2.34
C THR A 8 10.61 6.65 1.30
N SER A 9 9.78 5.81 0.66
CA SER A 9 8.80 6.18 -0.35
C SER A 9 7.37 6.28 0.22
N PHE A 10 6.35 6.12 -0.62
CA PHE A 10 4.94 6.16 -0.22
C PHE A 10 4.51 4.88 0.50
N LEU A 11 3.35 4.92 1.16
CA LEU A 11 2.81 3.82 1.95
C LEU A 11 2.67 2.52 1.14
N GLY A 12 2.14 2.61 -0.08
CA GLY A 12 2.04 1.45 -0.98
C GLY A 12 3.39 0.81 -1.30
N ASP A 13 4.44 1.63 -1.57
CA ASP A 13 5.78 1.11 -1.84
C ASP A 13 6.37 0.38 -0.62
N VAL A 14 6.06 0.85 0.60
CA VAL A 14 6.50 0.18 1.85
C VAL A 14 5.83 -1.19 1.96
N VAL A 15 4.51 -1.29 1.74
CA VAL A 15 3.80 -2.57 1.73
C VAL A 15 4.38 -3.52 0.69
N LEU A 16 4.61 -3.05 -0.54
CA LEU A 16 5.18 -3.85 -1.64
C LEU A 16 6.64 -4.26 -1.42
N SER A 17 7.31 -3.69 -0.42
CA SER A 17 8.68 -4.05 -0.05
C SER A 17 8.78 -5.07 1.10
N THR A 18 7.67 -5.37 1.78
CA THR A 18 7.67 -6.31 2.92
C THR A 18 8.15 -7.73 2.58
N PRO A 19 7.97 -8.28 1.37
CA PRO A 19 8.58 -9.56 0.99
C PRO A 19 10.11 -9.58 1.08
N VAL A 20 10.76 -8.42 0.90
CA VAL A 20 12.23 -8.33 1.10
C VAL A 20 12.59 -8.56 2.57
N CYS A 21 11.76 -8.10 3.52
CA CYS A 21 11.99 -8.33 4.95
C CYS A 21 11.90 -9.83 5.28
N ALA A 22 10.88 -10.52 4.76
CA ALA A 22 10.73 -11.96 4.92
C ALA A 22 11.91 -12.74 4.30
N ALA A 23 12.32 -12.39 3.08
CA ALA A 23 13.47 -13.00 2.41
C ALA A 23 14.77 -12.80 3.20
N VAL A 24 15.02 -11.59 3.69
CA VAL A 24 16.21 -11.29 4.50
C VAL A 24 16.19 -12.07 5.82
N ARG A 25 15.05 -12.19 6.49
CA ARG A 25 14.91 -13.00 7.72
C ARG A 25 15.20 -14.48 7.45
N ARG A 26 14.69 -15.02 6.32
CA ARG A 26 14.95 -16.40 5.92
C ARG A 26 16.44 -16.65 5.65
N LEU A 27 17.13 -15.69 5.00
CA LEU A 27 18.55 -15.80 4.67
C LEU A 27 19.48 -15.59 5.89
N TYR A 28 19.03 -14.77 6.85
CA TYR A 28 19.78 -14.38 8.04
C TYR A 28 18.89 -14.45 9.29
N PRO A 29 18.59 -15.67 9.79
CA PRO A 29 17.64 -15.88 10.88
C PRO A 29 17.99 -15.10 12.16
N ASP A 30 19.28 -15.00 12.50
CA ASP A 30 19.78 -14.36 13.71
C ASP A 30 20.18 -12.89 13.51
N ALA A 31 19.94 -12.32 12.33
CA ALA A 31 20.29 -10.93 12.08
C ALA A 31 19.29 -9.97 12.75
N HIS A 32 19.78 -8.84 13.24
CA HIS A 32 18.93 -7.72 13.60
C HIS A 32 18.53 -6.95 12.33
N ILE A 33 17.26 -7.00 11.97
CA ILE A 33 16.70 -6.39 10.76
C ILE A 33 15.95 -5.11 11.13
N ALA A 34 16.45 -3.99 10.64
CA ALA A 34 15.79 -2.70 10.79
C ALA A 34 15.29 -2.18 9.43
N VAL A 35 14.16 -1.45 9.43
CA VAL A 35 13.64 -0.83 8.23
C VAL A 35 13.61 0.69 8.42
N LEU A 36 14.25 1.43 7.51
CA LEU A 36 14.18 2.90 7.46
C LEU A 36 13.04 3.33 6.56
N VAL A 37 12.05 4.01 7.13
CA VAL A 37 10.85 4.49 6.44
C VAL A 37 10.55 5.93 6.80
N ARG A 38 9.59 6.53 6.11
CA ARG A 38 9.05 7.85 6.49
C ARG A 38 8.16 7.72 7.72
N ARG A 39 8.03 8.82 8.47
CA ARG A 39 7.14 8.91 9.65
C ARG A 39 5.70 8.51 9.32
N ASP A 40 5.17 9.04 8.22
CA ASP A 40 3.78 8.83 7.79
C ASP A 40 3.49 7.41 7.22
N THR A 41 4.51 6.57 7.09
CA THR A 41 4.36 5.19 6.59
C THR A 41 4.80 4.12 7.59
N ALA A 42 5.36 4.52 8.73
CA ALA A 42 5.98 3.60 9.69
C ALA A 42 4.99 2.59 10.28
N GLY A 43 3.79 3.04 10.66
CA GLY A 43 2.80 2.20 11.32
C GLY A 43 2.32 0.98 10.50
N VAL A 44 2.60 0.93 9.18
CA VAL A 44 2.27 -0.26 8.37
C VAL A 44 3.20 -1.45 8.66
N LEU A 45 4.33 -1.20 9.32
CA LEU A 45 5.31 -2.21 9.71
C LEU A 45 5.19 -2.63 11.17
N ASP A 46 4.28 -2.02 11.94
CA ASP A 46 4.08 -2.36 13.34
C ASP A 46 3.62 -3.82 13.47
N GLY A 47 4.26 -4.56 14.37
CA GLY A 47 3.97 -5.98 14.57
C GLY A 47 4.41 -6.91 13.43
N HIS A 48 5.24 -6.44 12.50
CA HIS A 48 5.72 -7.29 11.40
C HIS A 48 6.73 -8.34 11.93
N PRO A 49 6.50 -9.66 11.72
CA PRO A 49 7.25 -10.74 12.39
C PRO A 49 8.73 -10.83 12.01
N HIS A 50 9.12 -10.24 10.89
CA HIS A 50 10.49 -10.31 10.35
C HIS A 50 11.29 -9.02 10.54
N ILE A 51 10.75 -8.04 11.29
CA ILE A 51 11.37 -6.73 11.52
C ILE A 51 11.59 -6.54 13.02
N ASP A 52 12.83 -6.26 13.42
CA ASP A 52 13.18 -6.03 14.82
C ASP A 52 13.09 -4.54 15.20
N ALA A 53 13.26 -3.64 14.23
CA ALA A 53 13.19 -2.19 14.49
C ALA A 53 12.71 -1.40 13.28
N VAL A 54 11.87 -0.38 13.52
CA VAL A 54 11.48 0.60 12.52
C VAL A 54 12.17 1.93 12.83
N LEU A 55 12.95 2.43 11.88
CA LEU A 55 13.67 3.71 11.97
C LEU A 55 12.95 4.77 11.13
N ILE A 56 12.85 5.97 11.67
CA ILE A 56 12.08 7.05 11.06
C ILE A 56 12.99 8.06 10.38
N ASP A 57 12.71 8.32 9.09
CA ASP A 57 13.17 9.48 8.34
C ASP A 57 12.04 10.51 8.25
N ASP A 58 12.07 11.53 9.09
CA ASP A 58 11.08 12.61 9.09
C ASP A 58 11.41 13.70 8.05
N LYS A 59 11.56 13.30 6.81
CA LYS A 59 12.03 14.17 5.71
C LYS A 59 11.10 15.36 5.39
N ARG A 60 9.86 15.35 5.89
CA ARG A 60 8.90 16.46 5.73
C ARG A 60 8.90 17.40 6.93
N GLY A 61 9.42 16.95 8.08
CA GLY A 61 9.57 17.69 9.32
C GLY A 61 11.02 17.92 9.67
N ARG A 62 11.43 17.41 10.85
CA ARG A 62 12.76 17.63 11.46
C ARG A 62 13.95 17.29 10.55
N ASP A 63 13.85 16.24 9.75
CA ASP A 63 14.96 15.71 8.95
C ASP A 63 15.00 16.28 7.53
N ARG A 64 14.34 17.43 7.29
CA ARG A 64 14.36 18.16 6.01
C ARG A 64 15.71 18.87 5.80
N GLY A 65 16.24 18.84 4.59
CA GLY A 65 17.49 19.52 4.23
C GLY A 65 18.66 19.07 5.10
N LEU A 66 19.30 20.00 5.81
CA LEU A 66 20.41 19.73 6.74
C LEU A 66 20.01 18.81 7.90
N GLY A 67 18.71 18.74 8.27
CA GLY A 67 18.20 17.80 9.26
C GLY A 67 18.42 16.33 8.90
N SER A 68 18.69 16.03 7.62
CA SER A 68 19.10 14.67 7.19
C SER A 68 20.30 14.12 7.96
N TRP A 69 21.11 15.02 8.55
CA TRP A 69 22.24 14.64 9.37
C TRP A 69 21.84 13.90 10.66
N HIS A 70 20.65 14.16 11.20
CA HIS A 70 20.11 13.39 12.32
C HIS A 70 19.92 11.92 11.95
N VAL A 71 19.39 11.66 10.75
CA VAL A 71 19.23 10.28 10.23
C VAL A 71 20.61 9.64 10.07
N VAL A 72 21.58 10.35 9.50
CA VAL A 72 22.97 9.84 9.37
C VAL A 72 23.55 9.46 10.72
N GLN A 73 23.43 10.33 11.74
CA GLN A 73 23.93 10.04 13.08
C GLN A 73 23.20 8.86 13.73
N MET A 74 21.89 8.77 13.59
CA MET A 74 21.08 7.65 14.06
C MET A 74 21.58 6.34 13.43
N LEU A 75 21.77 6.30 12.11
CA LEU A 75 22.26 5.12 11.40
C LEU A 75 23.68 4.74 11.80
N ARG A 76 24.58 5.71 12.00
CA ARG A 76 25.96 5.48 12.51
C ARG A 76 25.96 4.80 13.87
N ARG A 77 25.11 5.24 14.80
CA ARG A 77 24.99 4.65 16.15
C ARG A 77 24.53 3.20 16.10
N GLN A 78 23.72 2.84 15.10
CA GLN A 78 23.19 1.46 14.90
C GLN A 78 24.23 0.49 14.34
N ARG A 79 25.34 0.95 13.74
CA ARG A 79 26.45 0.13 13.23
C ARG A 79 25.97 -1.00 12.31
N PHE A 80 25.19 -0.68 11.29
CA PHE A 80 24.74 -1.66 10.31
C PHE A 80 25.91 -2.23 9.48
N ASP A 81 25.91 -3.55 9.27
CA ASP A 81 26.88 -4.26 8.43
C ASP A 81 26.49 -4.22 6.94
N LEU A 82 25.19 -4.20 6.67
CA LEU A 82 24.62 -4.29 5.33
C LEU A 82 23.41 -3.36 5.22
N VAL A 83 23.23 -2.72 4.05
CA VAL A 83 21.96 -2.10 3.69
C VAL A 83 21.50 -2.52 2.30
N LEU A 84 20.20 -2.80 2.20
CA LEU A 84 19.45 -2.98 0.95
C LEU A 84 18.65 -1.70 0.69
N ALA A 85 19.07 -0.91 -0.31
CA ALA A 85 18.46 0.38 -0.63
C ALA A 85 17.41 0.22 -1.72
N LEU A 86 16.14 0.12 -1.34
CA LEU A 86 15.01 -0.04 -2.26
C LEU A 86 14.58 1.31 -2.85
N HIS A 87 14.63 2.39 -2.04
CA HIS A 87 14.30 3.72 -2.50
C HIS A 87 15.41 4.33 -3.35
N LYS A 88 15.05 4.85 -4.54
CA LYS A 88 16.00 5.25 -5.60
C LYS A 88 16.47 6.70 -5.53
N SER A 89 16.20 7.46 -4.44
CA SER A 89 16.61 8.86 -4.33
C SER A 89 18.08 9.03 -4.01
N PHE A 90 18.67 10.12 -4.52
CA PHE A 90 20.04 10.52 -4.17
C PHE A 90 20.20 10.76 -2.66
N ARG A 91 19.22 11.43 -2.03
CA ARG A 91 19.23 11.70 -0.59
C ARG A 91 19.38 10.43 0.23
N THR A 92 18.61 9.37 -0.10
CA THR A 92 18.72 8.08 0.59
C THR A 92 20.11 7.48 0.41
N ALA A 93 20.61 7.38 -0.82
CA ALA A 93 21.94 6.85 -1.10
C ALA A 93 23.05 7.59 -0.35
N TRP A 94 22.96 8.94 -0.34
CA TRP A 94 23.91 9.79 0.38
C TRP A 94 23.89 9.54 1.90
N MET A 95 22.71 9.50 2.52
CA MET A 95 22.58 9.23 3.95
C MET A 95 23.20 7.88 4.35
N LEU A 96 22.96 6.84 3.56
CA LEU A 96 23.51 5.51 3.79
C LEU A 96 25.04 5.47 3.65
N ALA A 97 25.58 6.18 2.67
CA ALA A 97 27.04 6.31 2.49
C ALA A 97 27.67 7.14 3.61
N ALA A 98 27.08 8.31 3.92
CA ALA A 98 27.55 9.18 5.01
C ALA A 98 27.45 8.51 6.39
N ALA A 99 26.51 7.59 6.58
CA ALA A 99 26.43 6.77 7.79
C ALA A 99 27.57 5.76 7.93
N GLY A 100 28.38 5.55 6.88
CA GLY A 100 29.53 4.64 6.91
C GLY A 100 29.17 3.17 6.86
N ILE A 101 27.96 2.80 6.36
CA ILE A 101 27.55 1.40 6.23
C ILE A 101 28.48 0.69 5.21
N PRO A 102 29.21 -0.37 5.60
CA PRO A 102 30.29 -0.93 4.77
C PRO A 102 29.76 -1.64 3.52
N ARG A 103 28.65 -2.37 3.60
CA ARG A 103 28.06 -3.07 2.45
C ARG A 103 26.74 -2.40 2.06
N ARG A 104 26.73 -1.70 0.92
CA ARG A 104 25.55 -0.99 0.40
C ARG A 104 25.17 -1.58 -0.95
N ILE A 105 23.96 -2.13 -1.02
CA ILE A 105 23.38 -2.71 -2.24
C ILE A 105 22.20 -1.82 -2.66
N GLY A 106 22.16 -1.45 -3.93
CA GLY A 106 21.08 -0.62 -4.48
C GLY A 106 20.90 -0.86 -5.98
N PHE A 107 19.90 -0.20 -6.56
CA PHE A 107 19.60 -0.38 -7.98
C PHE A 107 20.48 0.49 -8.88
N ARG A 108 20.90 -0.05 -10.04
CA ARG A 108 21.75 0.62 -11.04
C ARG A 108 21.21 1.96 -11.53
N ARG A 109 19.87 2.08 -11.64
CA ARG A 109 19.20 3.31 -12.11
C ARG A 109 18.68 4.19 -10.95
N SER A 110 19.29 4.10 -9.78
CA SER A 110 19.06 5.05 -8.68
C SER A 110 19.84 6.33 -8.91
N ALA A 111 19.32 7.47 -8.46
CA ALA A 111 20.00 8.77 -8.60
C ALA A 111 21.38 8.82 -7.90
N GLY A 112 21.57 8.00 -6.85
CA GLY A 112 22.84 7.85 -6.13
C GLY A 112 23.56 6.53 -6.37
N TRP A 113 23.41 5.91 -7.54
CA TRP A 113 23.90 4.56 -7.86
C TRP A 113 25.40 4.37 -7.58
N PHE A 114 26.22 5.39 -7.78
CA PHE A 114 27.68 5.36 -7.58
C PHE A 114 28.09 5.25 -6.11
N LEU A 115 27.18 5.50 -5.16
CA LEU A 115 27.39 5.34 -3.73
C LEU A 115 27.16 3.90 -3.23
N TYR A 116 26.68 3.00 -4.10
CA TYR A 116 26.48 1.59 -3.78
C TYR A 116 27.69 0.73 -4.20
N HIS A 117 28.09 -0.21 -3.34
CA HIS A 117 29.17 -1.16 -3.64
C HIS A 117 28.71 -2.23 -4.64
N ARG A 118 27.46 -2.73 -4.47
CA ARG A 118 26.82 -3.62 -5.43
C ARG A 118 25.57 -2.95 -6.02
N ARG A 119 25.40 -3.12 -7.33
CA ARG A 119 24.36 -2.44 -8.13
C ARG A 119 23.57 -3.47 -8.90
N VAL A 120 22.31 -3.61 -8.57
CA VAL A 120 21.41 -4.60 -9.15
C VAL A 120 20.60 -3.98 -10.28
N GLN A 121 20.39 -4.74 -11.35
CA GLN A 121 19.44 -4.38 -12.40
C GLN A 121 18.02 -4.52 -11.84
N ARG A 122 17.14 -3.57 -12.19
CA ARG A 122 15.72 -3.60 -11.84
C ARG A 122 14.93 -3.70 -13.15
N ASP A 123 14.24 -4.82 -13.36
CA ASP A 123 13.44 -5.07 -14.55
C ASP A 123 12.14 -4.25 -14.49
N PRO A 124 11.93 -3.27 -15.39
CA PRO A 124 10.73 -2.42 -15.37
C PRO A 124 9.45 -3.15 -15.82
N THR A 125 9.55 -4.35 -16.38
CA THR A 125 8.40 -5.10 -16.88
C THR A 125 7.71 -5.93 -15.80
N ARG A 126 8.42 -6.26 -14.71
CA ARG A 126 7.88 -7.05 -13.61
C ARG A 126 7.00 -6.21 -12.67
N HIS A 127 6.24 -6.86 -11.81
CA HIS A 127 5.51 -6.20 -10.72
C HIS A 127 6.46 -5.59 -9.67
N ASP A 128 6.04 -4.54 -8.96
CA ASP A 128 6.93 -3.80 -8.02
C ASP A 128 7.40 -4.66 -6.84
N VAL A 129 6.62 -5.64 -6.39
CA VAL A 129 7.04 -6.67 -5.42
C VAL A 129 8.27 -7.40 -5.93
N GLU A 130 8.20 -7.94 -7.14
CA GLU A 130 9.30 -8.70 -7.75
C GLU A 130 10.49 -7.80 -8.05
N ARG A 131 10.24 -6.56 -8.49
CA ARG A 131 11.29 -5.54 -8.66
C ARG A 131 12.05 -5.27 -7.37
N ASN A 132 11.37 -5.26 -6.22
CA ASN A 132 12.00 -5.05 -4.93
C ASN A 132 12.83 -6.28 -4.51
N LEU A 133 12.32 -7.50 -4.74
CA LEU A 133 13.05 -8.73 -4.49
C LEU A 133 14.33 -8.87 -5.32
N GLN A 134 14.40 -8.28 -6.52
CA GLN A 134 15.61 -8.27 -7.34
C GLN A 134 16.84 -7.71 -6.59
N ILE A 135 16.66 -6.91 -5.52
CA ILE A 135 17.77 -6.43 -4.71
C ILE A 135 18.64 -7.58 -4.14
N LEU A 136 18.03 -8.76 -3.95
CA LEU A 136 18.69 -9.95 -3.40
C LEU A 136 19.76 -10.52 -4.33
N ALA A 137 19.70 -10.25 -5.64
CA ALA A 137 20.78 -10.59 -6.57
C ALA A 137 22.11 -9.90 -6.19
N GLY A 138 22.07 -8.82 -5.44
CA GLY A 138 23.28 -8.22 -4.84
C GLY A 138 23.87 -9.01 -3.68
N LEU A 139 23.19 -10.04 -3.21
CA LEU A 139 23.64 -11.02 -2.24
C LEU A 139 23.97 -12.38 -2.90
N ASP A 140 23.98 -12.43 -4.23
CA ASP A 140 24.15 -13.65 -5.03
C ASP A 140 23.01 -14.68 -4.83
N ILE A 141 21.80 -14.18 -4.49
CA ILE A 141 20.58 -14.97 -4.29
C ILE A 141 19.65 -14.76 -5.48
N ASP A 142 19.05 -15.85 -5.97
CA ASP A 142 18.01 -15.82 -6.99
C ASP A 142 16.72 -15.20 -6.39
N PRO A 143 16.26 -14.03 -6.86
CA PRO A 143 15.05 -13.39 -6.36
C PRO A 143 13.78 -14.24 -6.53
N ASP A 144 13.73 -15.07 -7.58
CA ASP A 144 12.53 -15.86 -7.92
C ASP A 144 12.39 -17.10 -7.00
N SER A 145 13.42 -17.43 -6.21
CA SER A 145 13.37 -18.47 -5.18
C SER A 145 12.70 -18.03 -3.88
N MET A 146 12.34 -16.74 -3.75
CA MET A 146 11.79 -16.17 -2.53
C MET A 146 10.28 -15.99 -2.58
N CYS A 147 9.61 -16.10 -1.41
CA CYS A 147 8.21 -15.78 -1.29
C CYS A 147 7.98 -14.30 -1.62
N SER A 148 7.02 -14.03 -2.50
CA SER A 148 6.70 -12.68 -2.98
C SER A 148 5.44 -12.09 -2.35
N ARG A 149 4.80 -12.77 -1.38
CA ARG A 149 3.56 -12.30 -0.77
C ARG A 149 3.82 -11.11 0.17
N PRO A 150 3.21 -9.92 -0.07
CA PRO A 150 3.24 -8.81 0.88
C PRO A 150 2.54 -9.19 2.20
N PHE A 151 3.02 -8.60 3.29
CA PHE A 151 2.45 -8.81 4.62
C PHE A 151 2.33 -7.50 5.39
N VAL A 152 1.20 -7.33 6.09
CA VAL A 152 0.94 -6.24 7.05
C VAL A 152 0.24 -6.87 8.25
N ALA A 153 0.72 -6.58 9.46
CA ALA A 153 0.09 -7.08 10.68
C ALA A 153 -1.23 -6.33 10.95
N CYS A 154 -2.17 -7.02 11.58
CA CYS A 154 -3.41 -6.42 12.09
C CYS A 154 -3.52 -6.73 13.57
N PRO A 155 -3.20 -5.77 14.46
CA PRO A 155 -3.23 -5.98 15.89
C PRO A 155 -4.67 -6.22 16.40
N PRO A 156 -4.92 -7.17 17.31
CA PRO A 156 -6.26 -7.46 17.85
C PRO A 156 -6.93 -6.23 18.50
N GLU A 157 -6.15 -5.39 19.17
CA GLU A 157 -6.65 -4.15 19.78
C GLU A 157 -7.15 -3.13 18.74
N ALA A 158 -6.60 -3.11 17.53
CA ALA A 158 -7.11 -2.28 16.45
C ALA A 158 -8.48 -2.77 15.96
N VAL A 159 -8.69 -4.09 15.92
CA VAL A 159 -9.99 -4.69 15.59
C VAL A 159 -11.03 -4.34 16.66
N ALA A 160 -10.67 -4.41 17.95
CA ALA A 160 -11.57 -4.03 19.04
C ALA A 160 -11.99 -2.55 18.97
N ARG A 161 -11.02 -1.62 18.69
CA ARG A 161 -11.32 -0.20 18.48
C ARG A 161 -12.24 0.02 17.29
N LEU A 162 -12.02 -0.70 16.20
CA LEU A 162 -12.87 -0.63 15.01
C LEU A 162 -14.30 -1.01 15.34
N HIS A 163 -14.52 -2.13 16.03
CA HIS A 163 -15.87 -2.58 16.41
C HIS A 163 -16.60 -1.52 17.24
N THR A 164 -15.92 -0.91 18.23
CA THR A 164 -16.49 0.19 19.02
C THR A 164 -16.88 1.38 18.13
N ALA A 165 -16.01 1.75 17.19
CA ALA A 165 -16.28 2.87 16.26
C ALA A 165 -17.44 2.57 15.30
N LEU A 166 -17.62 1.34 14.86
CA LEU A 166 -18.73 0.90 14.01
C LEU A 166 -20.06 0.86 14.80
N GLN A 167 -20.07 0.35 16.02
CA GLN A 167 -21.25 0.35 16.89
C GLN A 167 -21.74 1.77 17.18
N ALA A 168 -20.84 2.71 17.45
CA ALA A 168 -21.18 4.12 17.66
C ALA A 168 -21.86 4.77 16.42
N ARG A 169 -21.76 4.13 15.25
CA ARG A 169 -22.41 4.54 13.99
C ARG A 169 -23.61 3.69 13.61
N GLY A 170 -24.10 2.88 14.54
CA GLY A 170 -25.26 2.03 14.31
C GLY A 170 -25.00 0.82 13.40
N VAL A 171 -23.75 0.46 13.14
CA VAL A 171 -23.42 -0.77 12.40
C VAL A 171 -23.57 -1.95 13.35
N ALA A 172 -24.44 -2.90 12.98
CA ALA A 172 -24.72 -4.08 13.81
C ALA A 172 -23.46 -4.95 13.97
N ALA A 173 -23.35 -5.59 15.13
CA ALA A 173 -22.30 -6.58 15.35
C ALA A 173 -22.43 -7.74 14.35
N GLY A 174 -21.31 -8.12 13.71
CA GLY A 174 -21.30 -9.18 12.70
C GLY A 174 -21.82 -8.75 11.32
N ALA A 175 -22.18 -7.49 11.10
CA ALA A 175 -22.56 -7.00 9.79
C ALA A 175 -21.43 -7.26 8.76
N GLN A 176 -21.80 -7.73 7.58
CA GLN A 176 -20.84 -7.88 6.49
C GLN A 176 -20.46 -6.50 5.96
N LEU A 177 -19.17 -6.19 5.96
CA LEU A 177 -18.65 -4.90 5.52
C LEU A 177 -18.14 -4.98 4.07
N ILE A 178 -18.47 -3.98 3.26
CA ILE A 178 -17.82 -3.72 1.98
C ILE A 178 -17.09 -2.38 2.11
N GLY A 179 -15.75 -2.45 2.14
CA GLY A 179 -14.93 -1.27 2.26
C GLY A 179 -14.89 -0.48 0.94
N ILE A 180 -14.92 0.84 1.04
CA ILE A 180 -14.76 1.76 -0.08
C ILE A 180 -13.69 2.77 0.31
N ALA A 181 -12.53 2.71 -0.37
CA ALA A 181 -11.44 3.65 -0.18
C ALA A 181 -11.33 4.60 -1.38
N PRO A 182 -12.08 5.71 -1.38
CA PRO A 182 -12.22 6.58 -2.55
C PRO A 182 -11.04 7.54 -2.73
N GLY A 183 -10.18 7.68 -1.71
CA GLY A 183 -9.05 8.59 -1.71
C GLY A 183 -7.91 8.18 -2.62
N SER A 184 -7.17 9.18 -3.10
CA SER A 184 -5.89 9.01 -3.76
C SER A 184 -5.09 10.31 -3.70
N ALA A 185 -3.75 10.19 -3.71
CA ALA A 185 -2.85 11.34 -3.74
C ALA A 185 -2.99 12.19 -5.01
N TRP A 186 -3.44 11.61 -6.11
CA TRP A 186 -3.60 12.25 -7.40
C TRP A 186 -5.07 12.35 -7.75
N ALA A 187 -5.58 13.57 -8.03
CA ALA A 187 -7.00 13.79 -8.28
C ALA A 187 -7.52 13.00 -9.48
N THR A 188 -6.71 12.82 -10.53
CA THR A 188 -7.13 12.06 -11.73
C THR A 188 -7.21 10.55 -11.51
N THR A 189 -6.66 10.01 -10.41
CA THR A 189 -6.82 8.59 -10.04
C THR A 189 -8.04 8.34 -9.16
N ARG A 190 -8.78 9.37 -8.78
CA ARG A 190 -10.04 9.23 -8.04
C ARG A 190 -11.20 8.96 -9.01
N TRP A 191 -11.99 7.96 -8.73
CA TRP A 191 -13.25 7.74 -9.45
C TRP A 191 -14.24 8.85 -9.07
N THR A 192 -15.37 9.01 -9.75
CA THR A 192 -16.27 10.15 -9.53
C THR A 192 -17.09 10.01 -8.26
N VAL A 193 -17.54 11.15 -7.69
CA VAL A 193 -18.44 11.17 -6.51
C VAL A 193 -19.74 10.43 -6.84
N GLU A 194 -20.33 10.72 -8.00
CA GLU A 194 -21.57 10.11 -8.49
C GLU A 194 -21.42 8.60 -8.67
N GLY A 195 -20.26 8.15 -9.17
CA GLY A 195 -19.94 6.73 -9.34
C GLY A 195 -19.92 6.00 -8.00
N TYR A 196 -19.22 6.58 -7.00
CA TYR A 196 -19.19 5.99 -5.65
C TYR A 196 -20.54 6.05 -4.95
N ALA A 197 -21.30 7.15 -5.06
CA ALA A 197 -22.64 7.27 -4.48
C ALA A 197 -23.60 6.21 -5.05
N ALA A 198 -23.64 6.09 -6.37
CA ALA A 198 -24.43 5.05 -7.03
C ALA A 198 -23.98 3.63 -6.64
N LEU A 199 -22.67 3.41 -6.43
CA LEU A 199 -22.16 2.13 -5.92
C LEU A 199 -22.69 1.85 -4.50
N VAL A 200 -22.67 2.84 -3.58
CA VAL A 200 -23.22 2.71 -2.23
C VAL A 200 -24.67 2.24 -2.28
N ASP A 201 -25.51 2.89 -3.14
CA ASP A 201 -26.91 2.56 -3.30
C ASP A 201 -27.10 1.12 -3.84
N LEU A 202 -26.33 0.72 -4.85
CA LEU A 202 -26.37 -0.63 -5.41
C LEU A 202 -25.93 -1.69 -4.39
N LEU A 203 -24.89 -1.41 -3.59
CA LEU A 203 -24.41 -2.34 -2.57
C LEU A 203 -25.45 -2.56 -1.46
N ARG A 204 -26.16 -1.50 -1.04
CA ARG A 204 -27.25 -1.62 -0.07
C ARG A 204 -28.46 -2.34 -0.64
N GLN A 205 -28.77 -2.10 -1.90
CA GLN A 205 -29.94 -2.70 -2.58
C GLN A 205 -29.76 -4.19 -2.88
N ARG A 206 -28.55 -4.61 -3.31
CA ARG A 206 -28.31 -5.93 -3.89
C ARG A 206 -27.55 -6.88 -2.97
N HIS A 207 -26.91 -6.35 -1.94
CA HIS A 207 -26.12 -7.13 -1.01
C HIS A 207 -26.58 -6.90 0.42
N ASP A 208 -26.65 -7.96 1.20
CA ASP A 208 -26.83 -7.84 2.66
C ASP A 208 -25.49 -7.46 3.31
N ALA A 209 -25.04 -6.22 3.03
CA ALA A 209 -23.76 -5.70 3.47
C ALA A 209 -23.83 -4.22 3.77
N THR A 210 -22.96 -3.76 4.66
CA THR A 210 -22.83 -2.35 5.04
C THR A 210 -21.65 -1.73 4.28
N PRO A 211 -21.88 -0.76 3.37
CA PRO A 211 -20.82 0.03 2.76
C PRO A 211 -20.11 0.86 3.82
N LEU A 212 -18.77 0.87 3.79
CA LEU A 212 -17.91 1.53 4.76
C LEU A 212 -16.87 2.40 4.04
N LEU A 213 -16.99 3.73 4.15
CA LEU A 213 -15.99 4.66 3.62
C LEU A 213 -14.75 4.69 4.51
N LEU A 214 -13.57 4.52 3.89
CA LEU A 214 -12.26 4.45 4.52
C LEU A 214 -11.29 5.41 3.83
N GLY A 215 -10.40 6.05 4.58
CA GLY A 215 -9.41 6.95 4.00
C GLY A 215 -8.71 7.83 5.03
N ALA A 216 -7.76 8.62 4.54
CA ALA A 216 -7.00 9.59 5.33
C ALA A 216 -7.82 10.88 5.61
N PRO A 217 -7.41 11.71 6.59
CA PRO A 217 -8.06 13.01 6.84
C PRO A 217 -8.16 13.90 5.60
N ALA A 218 -7.19 13.83 4.70
CA ALA A 218 -7.19 14.59 3.44
C ALA A 218 -8.31 14.18 2.46
N ASP A 219 -8.94 13.03 2.68
CA ASP A 219 -10.04 12.52 1.84
C ASP A 219 -11.42 12.83 2.42
N ALA A 220 -11.51 13.51 3.59
CA ALA A 220 -12.74 13.68 4.33
C ALA A 220 -13.81 14.46 3.54
N GLU A 221 -13.44 15.55 2.87
CA GLU A 221 -14.35 16.34 2.04
C GLU A 221 -14.92 15.50 0.88
N TYR A 222 -14.05 14.72 0.23
CA TYR A 222 -14.46 13.85 -0.87
C TYR A 222 -15.41 12.74 -0.40
N ALA A 223 -15.14 12.13 0.74
CA ALA A 223 -16.00 11.12 1.36
C ALA A 223 -17.34 11.70 1.82
N ALA A 224 -17.34 12.91 2.34
CA ALA A 224 -18.58 13.63 2.71
C ALA A 224 -19.45 13.90 1.47
N ALA A 225 -18.86 14.32 0.35
CA ALA A 225 -19.58 14.51 -0.90
C ALA A 225 -20.22 13.20 -1.42
N ILE A 226 -19.50 12.07 -1.32
CA ILE A 226 -20.04 10.76 -1.67
C ILE A 226 -21.22 10.39 -0.76
N ALA A 227 -21.09 10.56 0.55
CA ALA A 227 -22.14 10.24 1.51
C ALA A 227 -23.38 11.13 1.33
N ALA A 228 -23.20 12.40 0.94
CA ALA A 228 -24.31 13.33 0.68
C ALA A 228 -25.03 13.04 -0.65
N ALA A 229 -24.31 12.50 -1.65
CA ALA A 229 -24.88 12.16 -2.96
C ALA A 229 -25.55 10.77 -2.99
N ALA A 230 -25.20 9.88 -2.06
CA ALA A 230 -25.82 8.55 -1.93
C ALA A 230 -27.23 8.67 -1.31
N SER A 231 -28.19 7.90 -1.83
CA SER A 231 -29.54 7.79 -1.27
C SER A 231 -29.56 6.86 -0.05
N ALA A 232 -28.70 5.86 -0.03
CA ALA A 232 -28.59 4.89 1.05
C ALA A 232 -27.57 5.35 2.11
N ALA A 233 -27.82 4.97 3.37
CA ALA A 233 -26.87 5.22 4.45
C ALA A 233 -25.56 4.49 4.27
N VAL A 234 -24.43 5.18 4.46
CA VAL A 234 -23.08 4.66 4.43
C VAL A 234 -22.35 4.98 5.73
N ALA A 235 -21.66 4.00 6.30
CA ALA A 235 -20.79 4.25 7.45
C ALA A 235 -19.53 4.98 6.98
N ASN A 236 -19.18 6.10 7.61
CA ASN A 236 -18.02 6.91 7.21
C ASN A 236 -16.97 6.96 8.34
N LEU A 237 -15.81 6.39 8.11
CA LEU A 237 -14.63 6.41 9.00
C LEU A 237 -13.47 7.22 8.41
N VAL A 238 -13.66 7.91 7.29
CA VAL A 238 -12.59 8.70 6.64
C VAL A 238 -12.10 9.80 7.57
N GLY A 239 -10.79 9.86 7.77
CA GLY A 239 -10.15 10.82 8.67
C GLY A 239 -10.33 10.55 10.17
N GLN A 240 -11.00 9.46 10.54
CA GLN A 240 -11.30 9.12 11.94
C GLN A 240 -10.58 7.85 12.41
N THR A 241 -9.73 7.29 11.57
CA THR A 241 -8.91 6.11 11.85
C THR A 241 -7.44 6.45 11.77
N ASP A 242 -6.65 5.91 12.70
CA ASP A 242 -5.21 5.76 12.50
C ASP A 242 -4.92 4.64 11.49
N LEU A 243 -3.65 4.44 11.15
CA LEU A 243 -3.27 3.43 10.17
C LEU A 243 -3.59 2.00 10.63
N ALA A 244 -3.46 1.71 11.93
CA ALA A 244 -3.78 0.40 12.49
C ALA A 244 -5.30 0.11 12.40
N ALA A 245 -6.14 1.11 12.70
CA ALA A 245 -7.59 1.00 12.55
C ALA A 245 -8.02 0.89 11.07
N LEU A 246 -7.33 1.59 10.15
CA LEU A 246 -7.55 1.42 8.71
C LEU A 246 -7.23 -0.01 8.25
N ILE A 247 -6.09 -0.56 8.70
CA ILE A 247 -5.72 -1.95 8.40
C ILE A 247 -6.77 -2.92 8.94
N ALA A 248 -7.23 -2.72 10.19
CA ALA A 248 -8.27 -3.54 10.78
C ALA A 248 -9.59 -3.45 10.00
N ALA A 249 -9.99 -2.24 9.58
CA ALA A 249 -11.19 -2.05 8.79
C ALA A 249 -11.11 -2.77 7.44
N ILE A 250 -9.98 -2.68 6.74
CA ILE A 250 -9.75 -3.40 5.48
C ILE A 250 -9.77 -4.92 5.71
N ASP A 251 -9.15 -5.41 6.79
CA ASP A 251 -9.09 -6.84 7.13
C ASP A 251 -10.48 -7.44 7.41
N GLN A 252 -11.38 -6.66 8.02
CA GLN A 252 -12.74 -7.06 8.34
C GLN A 252 -13.72 -6.93 7.17
N CYS A 253 -13.32 -6.32 6.06
CA CYS A 253 -14.16 -6.23 4.86
C CYS A 253 -14.19 -7.55 4.08
N ALA A 254 -15.37 -7.92 3.59
CA ALA A 254 -15.54 -9.03 2.65
C ALA A 254 -14.87 -8.73 1.30
N VAL A 255 -14.95 -7.46 0.86
CA VAL A 255 -14.31 -6.93 -0.35
C VAL A 255 -13.91 -5.47 -0.08
N LEU A 256 -12.78 -5.03 -0.60
CA LEU A 256 -12.41 -3.62 -0.67
C LEU A 256 -12.57 -3.10 -2.10
N VAL A 257 -13.33 -2.02 -2.30
CA VAL A 257 -13.34 -1.23 -3.54
C VAL A 257 -12.43 -0.02 -3.35
N THR A 258 -11.48 0.17 -4.24
CA THR A 258 -10.49 1.25 -4.11
C THR A 258 -9.97 1.71 -5.47
N ASN A 259 -9.42 2.91 -5.53
CA ASN A 259 -8.62 3.35 -6.66
C ASN A 259 -7.22 2.68 -6.64
N ASP A 260 -6.39 2.96 -7.64
CA ASP A 260 -4.94 2.69 -7.61
C ASP A 260 -4.28 3.54 -6.50
N SER A 261 -4.26 2.98 -5.28
CA SER A 261 -3.82 3.69 -4.07
C SER A 261 -3.34 2.71 -2.97
N ALA A 262 -2.75 3.22 -1.89
CA ALA A 262 -2.18 2.41 -0.82
C ALA A 262 -3.15 1.41 -0.16
N PRO A 263 -4.44 1.71 0.07
CA PRO A 263 -5.40 0.73 0.59
C PRO A 263 -5.51 -0.56 -0.22
N MET A 264 -5.34 -0.49 -1.56
CA MET A 264 -5.28 -1.65 -2.43
C MET A 264 -4.17 -2.63 -2.00
N HIS A 265 -2.98 -2.12 -1.76
CA HIS A 265 -1.83 -2.94 -1.37
C HIS A 265 -1.97 -3.48 0.05
N ILE A 266 -2.58 -2.72 0.96
CA ILE A 266 -2.91 -3.19 2.32
C ILE A 266 -3.91 -4.36 2.24
N ALA A 267 -4.96 -4.23 1.43
CA ALA A 267 -5.95 -5.30 1.25
C ALA A 267 -5.30 -6.58 0.70
N VAL A 268 -4.44 -6.46 -0.32
CA VAL A 268 -3.65 -7.60 -0.85
C VAL A 268 -2.80 -8.24 0.26
N ALA A 269 -2.08 -7.44 1.04
CA ALA A 269 -1.24 -7.93 2.13
C ALA A 269 -2.05 -8.61 3.26
N ARG A 270 -3.31 -8.22 3.46
CA ARG A 270 -4.26 -8.85 4.41
C ARG A 270 -5.04 -10.02 3.81
N GLY A 271 -4.95 -10.24 2.49
CA GLY A 271 -5.74 -11.25 1.79
C GLY A 271 -7.22 -10.87 1.63
N THR A 272 -7.57 -9.60 1.81
CA THR A 272 -8.90 -9.06 1.52
C THR A 272 -9.08 -8.94 0.01
N PRO A 273 -10.17 -9.49 -0.58
CA PRO A 273 -10.45 -9.35 -1.99
C PRO A 273 -10.58 -7.89 -2.43
N VAL A 274 -10.12 -7.56 -3.63
CA VAL A 274 -10.02 -6.17 -4.10
C VAL A 274 -10.72 -5.96 -5.43
N VAL A 275 -11.62 -4.98 -5.48
CA VAL A 275 -12.02 -4.34 -6.74
C VAL A 275 -11.21 -3.06 -6.89
N ALA A 276 -10.30 -3.04 -7.87
CA ALA A 276 -9.39 -1.93 -8.10
C ALA A 276 -9.84 -1.11 -9.33
N ILE A 277 -10.07 0.18 -9.15
CA ILE A 277 -10.48 1.10 -10.23
C ILE A 277 -9.23 1.81 -10.75
N PHE A 278 -8.90 1.56 -12.03
CA PHE A 278 -7.73 2.11 -12.69
C PHE A 278 -8.12 3.13 -13.76
N GLY A 279 -7.71 4.37 -13.56
CA GLY A 279 -7.92 5.49 -14.48
C GLY A 279 -6.67 5.82 -15.32
N PRO A 280 -5.89 6.85 -14.94
CA PRO A 280 -4.76 7.34 -15.72
C PRO A 280 -3.54 6.41 -15.72
N THR A 281 -3.45 5.50 -14.75
CA THR A 281 -2.39 4.48 -14.63
C THR A 281 -2.82 3.15 -15.26
N THR A 282 -1.86 2.25 -15.51
CA THR A 282 -2.10 0.93 -16.12
C THR A 282 -1.38 -0.18 -15.35
N LEU A 283 -1.87 -1.41 -15.45
CA LEU A 283 -1.24 -2.58 -14.82
C LEU A 283 0.20 -2.82 -15.33
N ALA A 284 0.48 -2.46 -16.59
CA ALA A 284 1.82 -2.58 -17.18
C ALA A 284 2.89 -1.75 -16.44
N GLN A 285 2.49 -0.77 -15.63
CA GLN A 285 3.40 -0.02 -14.77
C GLN A 285 3.89 -0.84 -13.56
N GLY A 286 3.27 -1.99 -13.28
CA GLY A 286 3.70 -2.96 -12.27
C GLY A 286 3.22 -2.66 -10.85
N TYR A 287 2.12 -1.91 -10.68
CA TYR A 287 1.56 -1.54 -9.38
C TYR A 287 0.13 -2.07 -9.18
N GLY A 288 -0.33 -3.00 -10.00
CA GLY A 288 -1.64 -3.63 -9.84
C GLY A 288 -1.77 -4.40 -8.52
N PRO A 289 -2.98 -4.92 -8.20
CA PRO A 289 -3.15 -5.80 -7.05
C PRO A 289 -2.37 -7.11 -7.26
N TYR A 290 -1.44 -7.42 -6.37
CA TYR A 290 -0.57 -8.61 -6.46
C TYR A 290 -1.25 -9.82 -5.79
N THR A 291 -2.36 -10.25 -6.37
CA THR A 291 -3.19 -11.36 -5.89
C THR A 291 -4.08 -11.88 -7.02
N ASP A 292 -4.51 -13.13 -6.94
CA ASP A 292 -5.56 -13.74 -7.77
C ASP A 292 -6.99 -13.36 -7.33
N ARG A 293 -7.15 -12.81 -6.12
CA ARG A 293 -8.42 -12.35 -5.55
C ARG A 293 -8.67 -10.87 -5.82
N ALA A 294 -8.52 -10.45 -7.08
CA ALA A 294 -8.77 -9.08 -7.47
C ALA A 294 -9.50 -9.00 -8.83
N VAL A 295 -10.36 -8.00 -8.97
CA VAL A 295 -10.93 -7.57 -10.24
C VAL A 295 -10.52 -6.14 -10.50
N VAL A 296 -9.95 -5.87 -11.69
CA VAL A 296 -9.57 -4.52 -12.11
C VAL A 296 -10.61 -3.97 -13.07
N VAL A 297 -11.23 -2.86 -12.71
CA VAL A 297 -12.18 -2.14 -13.54
C VAL A 297 -11.47 -0.94 -14.16
N GLN A 298 -11.40 -0.89 -15.49
CA GLN A 298 -10.68 0.15 -16.23
C GLN A 298 -11.24 0.36 -17.63
N ARG A 299 -10.81 1.41 -18.32
CA ARG A 299 -11.12 1.69 -19.72
C ARG A 299 -9.87 1.62 -20.59
N SER A 300 -10.01 1.06 -21.79
CA SER A 300 -8.95 1.09 -22.79
C SER A 300 -9.06 2.41 -23.56
N LEU A 301 -8.11 3.32 -23.34
CA LEU A 301 -8.06 4.64 -23.97
C LEU A 301 -6.63 4.93 -24.43
N ALA A 302 -6.48 5.50 -25.63
CA ALA A 302 -5.17 5.80 -26.24
C ALA A 302 -4.34 6.80 -25.40
N CYS A 303 -4.97 7.63 -24.57
CA CYS A 303 -4.28 8.59 -23.69
C CYS A 303 -3.67 7.97 -22.43
N ARG A 304 -3.87 6.68 -22.18
CA ARG A 304 -3.32 5.98 -20.99
C ARG A 304 -2.02 5.23 -21.32
N PRO A 305 -1.03 5.22 -20.42
CA PRO A 305 -0.98 5.94 -19.14
C PRO A 305 -0.70 7.45 -19.31
N CYS A 306 -1.35 8.31 -18.50
CA CYS A 306 -1.15 9.76 -18.50
C CYS A 306 0.06 10.20 -17.66
N GLY A 307 1.08 9.39 -17.57
CA GLY A 307 2.26 9.61 -16.75
C GLY A 307 2.47 8.48 -15.73
N ARG A 308 3.36 8.73 -14.78
CA ARG A 308 3.82 7.70 -13.86
C ARG A 308 2.82 7.36 -12.74
N HIS A 309 2.06 8.36 -12.28
CA HIS A 309 1.20 8.26 -11.10
C HIS A 309 -0.17 8.91 -11.29
N GLY A 310 -0.52 9.37 -12.49
CA GLY A 310 -1.62 10.29 -12.71
C GLY A 310 -1.20 11.76 -12.52
N ALA A 311 -2.18 12.67 -12.44
CA ALA A 311 -1.98 14.10 -12.32
C ALA A 311 -3.05 14.76 -11.41
N MET A 312 -2.90 16.04 -11.10
CA MET A 312 -3.94 16.79 -10.40
C MET A 312 -5.08 17.19 -11.33
N VAL A 313 -4.81 17.34 -12.64
CA VAL A 313 -5.79 17.68 -13.67
C VAL A 313 -5.59 16.76 -14.87
N CYS A 314 -6.68 16.31 -15.49
CA CYS A 314 -6.61 15.48 -16.68
C CYS A 314 -5.95 16.27 -17.84
N PRO A 315 -4.84 15.79 -18.44
CA PRO A 315 -4.11 16.52 -19.46
C PRO A 315 -4.93 16.86 -20.72
N ILE A 316 -5.95 16.05 -21.04
CA ILE A 316 -6.85 16.25 -22.19
C ILE A 316 -8.25 16.72 -21.78
N GLY A 317 -8.49 17.02 -20.49
CA GLY A 317 -9.73 17.59 -19.96
C GLY A 317 -10.92 16.63 -19.83
N THR A 318 -10.93 15.46 -20.49
CA THR A 318 -12.12 14.58 -20.54
C THR A 318 -12.34 13.77 -19.29
N HIS A 319 -11.26 13.31 -18.64
CA HIS A 319 -11.27 12.37 -17.52
C HIS A 319 -12.11 11.09 -17.80
N ALA A 320 -12.27 10.73 -19.06
CA ALA A 320 -13.10 9.60 -19.53
C ALA A 320 -12.69 8.26 -18.91
N CYS A 321 -11.37 8.08 -18.62
CA CYS A 321 -10.86 6.88 -17.95
C CYS A 321 -11.53 6.57 -16.60
N MET A 322 -12.10 7.58 -15.94
CA MET A 322 -12.87 7.45 -14.70
C MET A 322 -14.37 7.67 -14.92
N ARG A 323 -14.75 8.70 -15.68
CA ARG A 323 -16.16 9.04 -15.89
C ARG A 323 -16.97 7.96 -16.59
N ASP A 324 -16.34 7.20 -17.49
CA ASP A 324 -17.05 6.17 -18.26
C ASP A 324 -17.20 4.85 -17.49
N ILE A 325 -16.55 4.70 -16.32
CA ILE A 325 -16.76 3.54 -15.44
C ILE A 325 -18.12 3.67 -14.77
N ARG A 326 -18.97 2.65 -14.93
CA ARG A 326 -20.33 2.63 -14.38
C ARG A 326 -20.36 1.89 -13.04
N ALA A 327 -21.18 2.36 -12.11
CA ALA A 327 -21.31 1.75 -10.77
C ALA A 327 -21.75 0.27 -10.85
N GLY A 328 -22.59 -0.10 -11.80
CA GLY A 328 -23.01 -1.48 -12.01
C GLY A 328 -21.87 -2.43 -12.40
N GLU A 329 -20.83 -1.95 -13.09
CA GLU A 329 -19.66 -2.77 -13.43
C GLU A 329 -18.80 -3.04 -12.18
N VAL A 330 -18.65 -2.02 -11.32
CA VAL A 330 -17.92 -2.14 -10.05
C VAL A 330 -18.67 -3.04 -9.07
N GLU A 331 -20.00 -2.91 -9.01
CA GLU A 331 -20.86 -3.77 -8.20
C GLU A 331 -20.80 -5.24 -8.67
N ALA A 332 -20.86 -5.50 -9.98
CA ALA A 332 -20.73 -6.84 -10.54
C ALA A 332 -19.35 -7.48 -10.20
N ALA A 333 -18.29 -6.68 -10.18
CA ALA A 333 -16.97 -7.13 -9.72
C ALA A 333 -16.99 -7.50 -8.23
N VAL A 334 -17.68 -6.73 -7.39
CA VAL A 334 -17.88 -7.06 -5.97
C VAL A 334 -18.65 -8.38 -5.83
N ALA A 335 -19.74 -8.56 -6.56
CA ALA A 335 -20.53 -9.80 -6.56
C ALA A 335 -19.68 -11.02 -6.96
N THR A 336 -18.86 -10.89 -7.99
CA THR A 336 -17.92 -11.93 -8.44
C THR A 336 -16.96 -12.35 -7.34
N LEU A 337 -16.34 -11.40 -6.64
CA LEU A 337 -15.38 -11.70 -5.58
C LEU A 337 -16.06 -12.30 -4.33
N ARG A 338 -17.30 -11.89 -4.03
CA ARG A 338 -18.07 -12.44 -2.89
C ARG A 338 -18.54 -13.87 -3.13
N SER A 339 -18.78 -14.27 -4.39
CA SER A 339 -19.18 -15.64 -4.74
C SER A 339 -18.02 -16.64 -4.69
N GLN A 340 -16.77 -16.16 -4.67
CA GLN A 340 -15.60 -17.03 -4.54
C GLN A 340 -15.46 -17.56 -3.11
N PRO A 341 -15.04 -18.83 -2.92
CA PRO A 341 -14.82 -19.39 -1.59
C PRO A 341 -13.91 -18.50 -0.74
N SER A 342 -14.33 -18.27 0.50
CA SER A 342 -13.50 -17.47 1.43
C SER A 342 -12.21 -18.21 1.74
N ALA A 343 -11.07 -17.58 1.55
CA ALA A 343 -9.77 -18.07 2.03
C ALA A 343 -9.60 -17.88 3.55
N ALA A 344 -10.69 -17.75 4.31
CA ALA A 344 -10.64 -17.56 5.76
C ALA A 344 -9.88 -18.69 6.49
N ALA A 345 -9.87 -19.91 5.95
CA ALA A 345 -9.10 -21.03 6.49
C ALA A 345 -7.58 -20.90 6.32
N SER A 346 -7.09 -20.06 5.38
CA SER A 346 -5.66 -19.88 5.12
C SER A 346 -5.05 -18.64 5.81
N ARG A 347 -5.87 -17.79 6.44
CA ARG A 347 -5.39 -16.56 7.11
C ARG A 347 -4.65 -16.85 8.43
N SER A 348 -4.93 -18.00 9.08
CA SER A 348 -4.46 -18.29 10.46
C SER A 348 -3.13 -19.05 10.55
N THR A 349 -2.60 -19.65 9.49
CA THR A 349 -1.49 -20.63 9.62
C THR A 349 -0.29 -20.44 8.70
N ALA A 350 -0.29 -19.48 7.81
CA ALA A 350 0.86 -19.23 6.92
C ALA A 350 1.52 -17.89 7.23
N LEU A 351 2.37 -17.87 8.26
CA LEU A 351 3.50 -16.93 8.29
C LEU A 351 4.40 -17.27 7.09
N PRO A 352 4.70 -16.30 6.21
CA PRO A 352 5.61 -16.52 5.09
C PRO A 352 7.03 -16.81 5.55
#